data_00314dade4b30268482e9747fd874e89
#
_entry.id   00314dade4b30268482e9747fd874e89
#
_cell.length_a   1.000
_cell.length_b   1.000
_cell.length_c   1.000
_cell.angle_alpha   90.00
_cell.angle_beta   90.00
_cell.angle_gamma   90.00
#
_symmetry.space_group_name_H-M   'P 1'
#
loop_
_entity.id
_entity.type
_entity.pdbx_description
1 polymer ?
#
loop_
_entity_poly.entity_id
_entity_poly.type
_entity_poly.pdbx_seq_one_letter_code
_entity_poly.pdbx_strand_id
1 'polypeptide(L)'
;LSPLPQNPDEHIQVMLVVKETQAKSILNKSQIFDYCVNPYTGCQVNCRYCYARLFMKRYSGHKEPWGEFVDVKMNSPEVLGKQLQRAKRGTVWISSVCDPYQPLEAKYELTRRCLKELLEKQFPVNIQTKSKLVLRDMDLLTEFKEIEVGFTITTSDEKIAKLFEPGASSIAE
;
A
#
# COMPACT_ATOMS: atom_id res chain seq x y z
N LEU A 1 -21.20 -5.25 9.43
CA LEU A 1 -20.35 -4.67 10.48
C LEU A 1 -20.12 -5.77 11.51
N SER A 2 -18.89 -6.27 11.62
CA SER A 2 -18.53 -7.19 12.69
C SER A 2 -18.64 -6.45 14.03
N PRO A 3 -19.15 -7.10 15.10
CA PRO A 3 -19.25 -6.48 16.40
C PRO A 3 -17.85 -6.05 16.89
N LEU A 4 -17.81 -4.96 17.66
CA LEU A 4 -16.58 -4.50 18.30
C LEU A 4 -16.13 -5.58 19.32
N PRO A 5 -14.83 -5.87 19.44
CA PRO A 5 -14.34 -6.77 20.47
C PRO A 5 -14.70 -6.21 21.85
N GLN A 6 -15.27 -7.06 22.70
CA GLN A 6 -15.71 -6.67 24.04
C GLN A 6 -14.57 -6.55 25.04
N ASN A 7 -13.36 -6.98 24.65
CA ASN A 7 -12.16 -6.87 25.50
C ASN A 7 -10.98 -6.34 24.67
N PRO A 8 -10.39 -5.16 24.97
CA PRO A 8 -9.27 -4.59 24.24
C PRO A 8 -7.98 -5.43 24.32
N ASP A 9 -7.87 -6.37 25.26
CA ASP A 9 -6.65 -7.17 25.50
C ASP A 9 -6.71 -8.57 24.87
N GLU A 10 -7.79 -8.97 24.23
CA GLU A 10 -7.83 -10.18 23.41
C GLU A 10 -7.12 -9.95 22.07
N HIS A 11 -5.80 -9.96 22.09
CA HIS A 11 -5.00 -10.16 20.88
C HIS A 11 -5.14 -11.64 20.44
N ILE A 12 -6.25 -11.96 19.77
CA ILE A 12 -6.27 -13.15 18.91
C ILE A 12 -5.15 -12.88 17.89
N GLN A 13 -4.11 -13.66 17.98
CA GLN A 13 -2.99 -13.63 17.03
C GLN A 13 -3.51 -14.12 15.68
N VAL A 14 -4.11 -13.19 14.92
CA VAL A 14 -4.67 -13.48 13.61
C VAL A 14 -3.50 -13.81 12.68
N MET A 15 -3.49 -15.03 12.17
CA MET A 15 -2.45 -15.50 11.27
C MET A 15 -2.65 -14.85 9.91
N LEU A 16 -1.76 -13.91 9.56
CA LEU A 16 -1.76 -13.25 8.26
C LEU A 16 -1.52 -14.26 7.13
N VAL A 17 -2.46 -14.37 6.20
CA VAL A 17 -2.30 -15.17 4.99
C VAL A 17 -1.54 -14.37 3.94
N VAL A 18 -0.32 -14.79 3.62
CA VAL A 18 0.52 -14.18 2.60
C VAL A 18 0.63 -15.10 1.40
N LYS A 19 0.28 -14.60 0.21
CA LYS A 19 0.38 -15.35 -1.03
C LYS A 19 1.25 -14.61 -2.04
N GLU A 20 2.33 -15.24 -2.47
CA GLU A 20 3.14 -14.73 -3.56
C GLU A 20 2.46 -15.02 -4.90
N THR A 21 2.31 -14.00 -5.73
CA THR A 21 1.58 -14.05 -7.00
C THR A 21 2.37 -13.37 -8.10
N GLN A 22 1.89 -13.53 -9.33
CA GLN A 22 2.45 -12.88 -10.51
C GLN A 22 1.41 -11.95 -11.15
N ALA A 23 1.78 -10.73 -11.41
CA ALA A 23 0.92 -9.76 -12.09
C ALA A 23 1.13 -9.81 -13.61
N LYS A 24 0.05 -9.65 -14.37
CA LYS A 24 0.10 -9.45 -15.83
C LYS A 24 0.29 -7.97 -16.20
N SER A 25 -0.17 -7.06 -15.35
CA SER A 25 -0.07 -5.62 -15.50
C SER A 25 0.04 -4.97 -14.13
N ILE A 26 0.83 -3.90 -14.02
CA ILE A 26 1.04 -3.12 -12.80
C ILE A 26 0.77 -1.65 -13.02
N LEU A 27 1.19 -1.06 -14.14
CA LEU A 27 0.87 0.32 -14.50
C LEU A 27 -0.55 0.37 -15.09
N ASN A 28 -1.53 0.64 -14.26
CA ASN A 28 -2.92 0.68 -14.68
C ASN A 28 -3.42 2.13 -14.78
N LYS A 29 -4.39 2.38 -15.66
CA LYS A 29 -5.06 3.69 -15.70
C LYS A 29 -5.79 3.97 -14.40
N SER A 30 -5.75 5.21 -13.96
CA SER A 30 -6.44 5.69 -12.77
C SER A 30 -7.49 6.76 -13.18
N GLN A 31 -8.49 6.97 -12.32
CA GLN A 31 -9.48 8.03 -12.51
C GLN A 31 -9.08 9.32 -11.75
N ILE A 32 -8.13 9.24 -10.82
CA ILE A 32 -7.69 10.37 -9.98
C ILE A 32 -6.38 10.94 -10.51
N PHE A 33 -5.43 10.06 -10.86
CA PHE A 33 -4.16 10.41 -11.51
C PHE A 33 -4.11 9.75 -12.89
N ASP A 34 -3.03 9.91 -13.64
CA ASP A 34 -2.89 9.25 -14.95
C ASP A 34 -2.78 7.73 -14.80
N TYR A 35 -2.07 7.28 -13.76
CA TYR A 35 -1.81 5.87 -13.49
C TYR A 35 -1.89 5.54 -12.01
N CYS A 36 -2.05 4.24 -11.71
CA CYS A 36 -1.81 3.67 -10.40
C CYS A 36 -0.96 2.40 -10.50
N VAL A 37 -0.14 2.18 -9.48
CA VAL A 37 0.72 0.99 -9.30
C VAL A 37 0.38 0.36 -7.96
N ASN A 38 -0.08 -0.89 -7.95
CA ASN A 38 -0.47 -1.62 -6.74
C ASN A 38 0.33 -2.94 -6.64
N PRO A 39 1.51 -2.95 -5.99
CA PRO A 39 2.34 -4.15 -5.84
C PRO A 39 1.70 -5.21 -4.95
N TYR A 40 0.75 -4.80 -4.14
CA TYR A 40 0.03 -5.67 -3.20
C TYR A 40 -1.48 -5.66 -3.47
N THR A 41 -2.15 -6.73 -3.01
CA THR A 41 -3.62 -6.81 -2.87
C THR A 41 -3.91 -7.25 -1.45
N GLY A 42 -4.74 -6.49 -0.72
CA GLY A 42 -4.87 -6.61 0.73
C GLY A 42 -3.96 -5.60 1.46
N CYS A 43 -4.29 -5.30 2.72
CA CYS A 43 -3.60 -4.24 3.46
C CYS A 43 -3.60 -4.53 4.96
N GLN A 44 -2.41 -4.68 5.54
CA GLN A 44 -2.22 -4.95 6.96
C GLN A 44 -2.59 -3.77 7.88
N VAL A 45 -2.67 -2.54 7.34
CA VAL A 45 -3.10 -1.37 8.13
C VAL A 45 -4.53 -1.56 8.62
N ASN A 46 -5.35 -2.31 7.87
CA ASN A 46 -6.69 -2.76 8.27
C ASN A 46 -7.62 -1.62 8.73
N CYS A 47 -7.55 -0.46 8.08
CA CYS A 47 -8.43 0.66 8.42
C CYS A 47 -9.90 0.24 8.42
N ARG A 48 -10.64 0.52 9.49
CA ARG A 48 -12.04 0.09 9.63
C ARG A 48 -12.98 0.78 8.63
N TYR A 49 -12.64 1.95 8.17
CA TYR A 49 -13.37 2.75 7.18
C TYR A 49 -12.86 2.54 5.74
N CYS A 50 -11.93 1.60 5.49
CA CYS A 50 -11.29 1.44 4.19
C CYS A 50 -12.30 1.08 3.10
N TYR A 51 -12.39 1.91 2.06
CA TYR A 51 -13.27 1.68 0.92
C TYR A 51 -12.84 0.44 0.10
N ALA A 52 -11.54 0.14 0.07
CA ALA A 52 -11.01 -1.00 -0.68
C ALA A 52 -11.45 -2.36 -0.09
N ARG A 53 -11.82 -2.40 1.19
CA ARG A 53 -12.27 -3.59 1.93
C ARG A 53 -13.36 -4.37 1.18
N LEU A 54 -14.35 -3.67 0.64
CA LEU A 54 -15.51 -4.32 0.04
C LEU A 54 -15.20 -4.87 -1.36
N PHE A 55 -14.55 -4.08 -2.21
CA PHE A 55 -14.37 -4.50 -3.59
C PHE A 55 -13.10 -5.33 -3.80
N MET A 56 -12.00 -5.06 -3.07
CA MET A 56 -10.79 -5.87 -3.20
C MET A 56 -10.99 -7.31 -2.72
N LYS A 57 -11.77 -7.52 -1.67
CA LYS A 57 -12.17 -8.86 -1.24
C LYS A 57 -12.92 -9.62 -2.34
N ARG A 58 -13.81 -8.93 -3.07
CA ARG A 58 -14.57 -9.52 -4.18
C ARG A 58 -13.67 -10.00 -5.33
N TYR A 59 -12.59 -9.23 -5.64
CA TYR A 59 -11.69 -9.53 -6.76
C TYR A 59 -10.52 -10.44 -6.38
N SER A 60 -10.11 -10.46 -5.12
CA SER A 60 -8.97 -11.27 -4.67
C SER A 60 -9.30 -12.76 -4.50
N GLY A 61 -10.59 -13.11 -4.36
CA GLY A 61 -11.02 -14.47 -4.06
C GLY A 61 -10.72 -14.95 -2.63
N HIS A 62 -10.20 -14.08 -1.78
CA HIS A 62 -9.91 -14.38 -0.39
C HIS A 62 -11.19 -14.51 0.45
N LYS A 63 -11.20 -15.51 1.36
CA LYS A 63 -12.25 -15.69 2.37
C LYS A 63 -11.91 -14.97 3.66
N GLU A 64 -10.64 -14.75 3.91
CA GLU A 64 -10.09 -14.10 5.08
C GLU A 64 -10.65 -12.66 5.22
N PRO A 65 -10.82 -12.15 6.44
CA PRO A 65 -11.16 -10.74 6.67
C PRO A 65 -10.13 -9.78 6.08
N TRP A 66 -10.55 -8.57 5.78
CA TRP A 66 -9.63 -7.49 5.38
C TRP A 66 -8.63 -7.21 6.51
N GLY A 67 -7.36 -7.12 6.17
CA GLY A 67 -6.27 -6.99 7.12
C GLY A 67 -5.57 -8.31 7.45
N GLU A 68 -6.18 -9.44 7.13
CA GLU A 68 -5.69 -10.78 7.44
C GLU A 68 -5.14 -11.53 6.22
N PHE A 69 -5.12 -10.91 5.06
CA PHE A 69 -4.48 -11.43 3.85
C PHE A 69 -3.73 -10.35 3.08
N VAL A 70 -2.66 -10.75 2.41
CA VAL A 70 -1.95 -9.93 1.42
C VAL A 70 -1.41 -10.81 0.28
N ASP A 71 -1.82 -10.53 -0.95
CA ASP A 71 -1.16 -11.03 -2.15
C ASP A 71 0.02 -10.13 -2.49
N VAL A 72 1.18 -10.72 -2.63
CA VAL A 72 2.46 -10.07 -2.96
C VAL A 72 2.77 -10.34 -4.42
N LYS A 73 2.69 -9.34 -5.28
CA LYS A 73 2.91 -9.48 -6.73
C LYS A 73 4.40 -9.40 -7.04
N MET A 74 5.10 -10.51 -6.89
CA MET A 74 6.55 -10.61 -6.89
C MET A 74 7.26 -9.99 -8.09
N ASN A 75 6.63 -10.04 -9.27
CA ASN A 75 7.17 -9.51 -10.52
C ASN A 75 6.76 -8.06 -10.81
N SER A 76 6.21 -7.33 -9.82
CA SER A 76 5.73 -5.97 -10.03
C SER A 76 6.77 -5.02 -10.62
N PRO A 77 8.03 -4.99 -10.15
CA PRO A 77 9.04 -4.10 -10.71
C PRO A 77 9.35 -4.41 -12.18
N GLU A 78 9.55 -5.68 -12.51
CA GLU A 78 9.92 -6.12 -13.87
C GLU A 78 8.79 -5.85 -14.88
N VAL A 79 7.53 -6.05 -14.46
CA VAL A 79 6.36 -5.74 -15.31
C VAL A 79 6.22 -4.24 -15.47
N LEU A 80 6.41 -3.47 -14.39
CA LEU A 80 6.37 -2.01 -14.42
C LEU A 80 7.42 -1.45 -15.36
N GLY A 81 8.68 -1.85 -15.25
CA GLY A 81 9.78 -1.39 -16.10
C GLY A 81 9.48 -1.60 -17.59
N LYS A 82 8.93 -2.78 -17.97
CA LYS A 82 8.49 -3.04 -19.34
C LYS A 82 7.35 -2.14 -19.81
N GLN A 83 6.38 -1.86 -18.95
CA GLN A 83 5.24 -1.01 -19.27
C GLN A 83 5.64 0.47 -19.42
N LEU A 84 6.57 0.96 -18.59
CA LEU A 84 7.08 2.33 -18.63
C LEU A 84 7.81 2.67 -19.94
N GLN A 85 8.38 1.68 -20.63
CA GLN A 85 9.03 1.89 -21.94
C GLN A 85 8.06 2.40 -23.02
N ARG A 86 6.77 2.10 -22.89
CA ARG A 86 5.73 2.43 -23.87
C ARG A 86 4.68 3.40 -23.32
N ALA A 87 4.71 3.68 -22.05
CA ALA A 87 3.76 4.57 -21.40
C ALA A 87 4.08 6.04 -21.73
N LYS A 88 3.04 6.84 -21.94
CA LYS A 88 3.20 8.30 -21.92
C LYS A 88 3.51 8.74 -20.49
N ARG A 89 4.41 9.74 -20.35
CA ARG A 89 4.71 10.33 -19.06
C ARG A 89 3.42 10.88 -18.41
N GLY A 90 3.21 10.60 -17.15
CA GLY A 90 2.04 11.02 -16.38
C GLY A 90 2.22 10.68 -14.91
N THR A 91 1.42 11.25 -14.05
CA THR A 91 1.52 11.06 -12.59
C THR A 91 1.08 9.66 -12.19
N VAL A 92 1.91 9.00 -11.40
CA VAL A 92 1.69 7.65 -10.90
C VAL A 92 1.35 7.69 -9.42
N TRP A 93 0.16 7.23 -9.06
CA TRP A 93 -0.23 7.01 -7.68
C TRP A 93 0.26 5.64 -7.21
N ILE A 94 1.12 5.61 -6.21
CA ILE A 94 1.57 4.35 -5.59
C ILE A 94 0.55 3.90 -4.57
N SER A 95 -0.01 2.71 -4.83
CA SER A 95 -0.94 1.98 -3.97
C SER A 95 -2.26 2.68 -3.67
N SER A 96 -3.11 2.75 -4.70
CA SER A 96 -4.47 3.29 -4.57
C SER A 96 -5.42 2.45 -3.70
N VAL A 97 -5.12 1.17 -3.45
CA VAL A 97 -6.04 0.21 -2.77
C VAL A 97 -5.43 -0.47 -1.53
N CYS A 98 -4.21 -0.13 -1.17
CA CYS A 98 -3.53 -0.59 0.05
C CYS A 98 -2.52 0.48 0.48
N ASP A 99 -1.93 0.34 1.65
CA ASP A 99 -0.81 1.19 2.04
C ASP A 99 0.48 0.66 1.37
N PRO A 100 1.22 1.49 0.62
CA PRO A 100 2.46 1.08 -0.04
C PRO A 100 3.57 0.66 0.92
N TYR A 101 3.51 1.15 2.15
CA TYR A 101 4.48 0.87 3.21
C TYR A 101 3.86 0.06 4.37
N GLN A 102 2.87 -0.79 4.06
CA GLN A 102 2.36 -1.76 5.04
C GLN A 102 3.49 -2.67 5.56
N PRO A 103 3.37 -3.29 6.74
CA PRO A 103 4.47 -4.05 7.38
C PRO A 103 5.22 -5.03 6.47
N LEU A 104 4.53 -5.73 5.56
CA LEU A 104 5.17 -6.66 4.61
C LEU A 104 6.15 -5.99 3.65
N GLU A 105 6.01 -4.70 3.38
CA GLU A 105 6.94 -3.95 2.53
C GLU A 105 8.36 -3.90 3.13
N ALA A 106 8.51 -4.01 4.46
CA ALA A 106 9.82 -4.13 5.10
C ALA A 106 10.60 -5.38 4.65
N LYS A 107 9.88 -6.45 4.29
CA LYS A 107 10.46 -7.72 3.82
C LYS A 107 10.59 -7.79 2.30
N TYR A 108 9.53 -7.43 1.59
CA TYR A 108 9.45 -7.67 0.14
C TYR A 108 10.00 -6.54 -0.72
N GLU A 109 10.05 -5.32 -0.19
CA GLU A 109 10.58 -4.12 -0.84
C GLU A 109 10.03 -3.85 -2.26
N LEU A 110 8.79 -4.28 -2.54
CA LEU A 110 8.23 -4.12 -3.88
C LEU A 110 7.90 -2.67 -4.22
N THR A 111 7.44 -1.89 -3.24
CA THR A 111 7.23 -0.44 -3.42
C THR A 111 8.54 0.24 -3.74
N ARG A 112 9.60 -0.02 -2.95
CA ARG A 112 10.95 0.51 -3.20
C ARG A 112 11.46 0.14 -4.59
N ARG A 113 11.32 -1.11 -5.00
CA ARG A 113 11.77 -1.58 -6.32
C ARG A 113 10.95 -0.95 -7.45
N CYS A 114 9.63 -0.78 -7.29
CA CYS A 114 8.80 -0.06 -8.25
C CYS A 114 9.18 1.43 -8.34
N LEU A 115 9.53 2.07 -7.23
CA LEU A 115 10.02 3.45 -7.23
C LEU A 115 11.33 3.59 -8.01
N LYS A 116 12.24 2.63 -7.95
CA LYS A 116 13.46 2.63 -8.78
C LYS A 116 13.15 2.67 -10.27
N GLU A 117 12.21 1.83 -10.74
CA GLU A 117 11.78 1.81 -12.14
C GLU A 117 11.17 3.16 -12.58
N LEU A 118 10.36 3.78 -11.71
CA LEU A 118 9.76 5.10 -11.96
C LEU A 118 10.80 6.21 -11.96
N LEU A 119 11.77 6.15 -11.06
CA LEU A 119 12.88 7.10 -10.94
C LEU A 119 13.75 7.12 -12.21
N GLU A 120 14.11 5.95 -12.75
CA GLU A 120 14.89 5.85 -14.00
C GLU A 120 14.25 6.61 -15.16
N LYS A 121 12.92 6.66 -15.20
CA LYS A 121 12.14 7.35 -16.24
C LYS A 121 11.62 8.72 -15.79
N GLN A 122 11.91 9.11 -14.55
CA GLN A 122 11.45 10.37 -13.96
C GLN A 122 9.94 10.61 -14.10
N PHE A 123 9.13 9.55 -13.90
CA PHE A 123 7.68 9.72 -13.82
C PHE A 123 7.33 10.50 -12.55
N PRO A 124 6.41 11.49 -12.61
CA PRO A 124 5.86 12.11 -11.41
C PRO A 124 5.18 11.07 -10.53
N VAL A 125 5.43 11.13 -9.22
CA VAL A 125 4.92 10.13 -8.26
C VAL A 125 4.14 10.81 -7.15
N ASN A 126 2.98 10.23 -6.80
CA ASN A 126 2.23 10.55 -5.59
C ASN A 126 2.16 9.33 -4.68
N ILE A 127 2.51 9.51 -3.41
CA ILE A 127 2.48 8.49 -2.38
C ILE A 127 1.64 8.99 -1.21
N GLN A 128 0.74 8.14 -0.73
CA GLN A 128 0.04 8.37 0.54
C GLN A 128 0.21 7.16 1.44
N THR A 129 0.65 7.38 2.67
CA THR A 129 0.90 6.30 3.63
C THR A 129 0.51 6.69 5.05
N LYS A 130 0.37 5.69 5.92
CA LYS A 130 0.21 5.79 7.38
C LYS A 130 1.42 5.21 8.11
N SER A 131 2.50 4.91 7.36
CA SER A 131 3.65 4.16 7.87
C SER A 131 4.93 4.98 7.83
N LYS A 132 5.64 5.05 8.95
CA LYS A 132 6.99 5.63 9.01
C LYS A 132 8.02 4.88 8.17
N LEU A 133 7.70 3.67 7.69
CA LEU A 133 8.60 2.89 6.84
C LEU A 133 8.97 3.62 5.54
N VAL A 134 8.18 4.61 5.10
CA VAL A 134 8.52 5.46 3.96
C VAL A 134 9.86 6.18 4.12
N LEU A 135 10.27 6.48 5.35
CA LEU A 135 11.55 7.12 5.64
C LEU A 135 12.76 6.26 5.24
N ARG A 136 12.60 4.92 5.14
CA ARG A 136 13.62 4.01 4.59
C ARG A 136 14.04 4.40 3.18
N ASP A 137 13.12 4.92 2.40
CA ASP A 137 13.30 5.17 0.96
C ASP A 137 13.63 6.63 0.63
N MET A 138 13.97 7.45 1.64
CA MET A 138 14.34 8.86 1.46
C MET A 138 15.48 9.05 0.44
N ASP A 139 16.42 8.12 0.39
CA ASP A 139 17.50 8.09 -0.59
C ASP A 139 16.98 8.11 -2.04
N LEU A 140 15.90 7.38 -2.33
CA LEU A 140 15.27 7.38 -3.65
C LEU A 140 14.31 8.55 -3.85
N LEU A 141 13.52 8.88 -2.82
CA LEU A 141 12.46 9.89 -2.92
C LEU A 141 13.04 11.27 -3.25
N THR A 142 14.21 11.60 -2.70
CA THR A 142 14.88 12.89 -2.95
C THR A 142 15.48 13.04 -4.35
N GLU A 143 15.62 11.96 -5.10
CA GLU A 143 16.16 11.99 -6.47
C GLU A 143 15.08 12.24 -7.55
N PHE A 144 13.80 12.15 -7.19
CA PHE A 144 12.71 12.47 -8.11
C PHE A 144 12.63 13.98 -8.35
N LYS A 145 12.42 14.38 -9.61
CA LYS A 145 12.16 15.78 -9.97
C LYS A 145 10.76 16.24 -9.54
N GLU A 146 9.80 15.32 -9.53
CA GLU A 146 8.40 15.57 -9.20
C GLU A 146 7.89 14.42 -8.34
N ILE A 147 7.79 14.64 -7.05
CA ILE A 147 7.24 13.68 -6.10
C ILE A 147 6.45 14.38 -5.01
N GLU A 148 5.36 13.76 -4.60
CA GLU A 148 4.58 14.16 -3.44
C GLU A 148 4.43 12.96 -2.51
N VAL A 149 4.80 13.15 -1.24
CA VAL A 149 4.65 12.14 -0.18
C VAL A 149 3.78 12.72 0.92
N GLY A 150 2.58 12.15 1.07
CA GLY A 150 1.62 12.53 2.08
C GLY A 150 1.49 11.49 3.19
N PHE A 151 1.46 11.97 4.44
CA PHE A 151 1.07 11.17 5.59
C PHE A 151 -0.41 11.39 5.90
N THR A 152 -1.14 10.29 6.06
CA THR A 152 -2.54 10.37 6.50
C THR A 152 -2.61 10.16 8.01
N ILE A 153 -2.92 11.23 8.72
CA ILE A 153 -3.16 11.23 10.17
C ILE A 153 -4.63 11.58 10.37
N THR A 154 -5.43 10.62 10.84
CA THR A 154 -6.89 10.78 10.96
C THR A 154 -7.32 11.34 12.30
N THR A 155 -6.49 11.24 13.33
CA THR A 155 -6.74 11.73 14.68
C THR A 155 -5.42 11.96 15.39
N SER A 156 -5.42 12.83 16.40
CA SER A 156 -4.29 13.03 17.32
C SER A 156 -4.37 12.16 18.58
N ASP A 157 -5.42 11.37 18.75
CA ASP A 157 -5.60 10.45 19.87
C ASP A 157 -5.13 9.05 19.50
N GLU A 158 -4.09 8.55 20.17
CA GLU A 158 -3.48 7.24 19.90
C GLU A 158 -4.46 6.07 20.09
N LYS A 159 -5.37 6.15 21.06
CA LYS A 159 -6.36 5.11 21.32
C LYS A 159 -7.38 5.04 20.18
N ILE A 160 -7.81 6.22 19.71
CA ILE A 160 -8.72 6.32 18.56
C ILE A 160 -7.99 5.86 17.29
N ALA A 161 -6.74 6.25 17.07
CA ALA A 161 -5.95 5.80 15.93
C ALA A 161 -5.86 4.27 15.90
N LYS A 162 -5.47 3.63 17.00
CA LYS A 162 -5.41 2.15 17.09
C LYS A 162 -6.75 1.48 16.87
N LEU A 163 -7.85 2.08 17.30
CA LEU A 163 -9.18 1.53 17.07
C LEU A 163 -9.57 1.53 15.58
N PHE A 164 -9.26 2.60 14.86
CA PHE A 164 -9.67 2.76 13.46
C PHE A 164 -8.62 2.31 12.45
N GLU A 165 -7.35 2.34 12.81
CA GLU A 165 -6.19 2.05 11.95
C GLU A 165 -5.16 1.17 12.67
N PRO A 166 -5.54 -0.06 13.07
CA PRO A 166 -4.75 -0.87 14.01
C PRO A 166 -3.33 -1.20 13.54
N GLY A 167 -3.09 -1.20 12.22
CA GLY A 167 -1.78 -1.49 11.63
C GLY A 167 -1.02 -0.26 11.12
N ALA A 168 -1.49 0.97 11.43
CA ALA A 168 -0.74 2.19 11.15
C ALA A 168 0.42 2.39 12.13
N SER A 169 1.42 3.18 11.75
CA SER A 169 2.43 3.69 12.70
C SER A 169 1.76 4.49 13.81
N SER A 170 2.39 4.54 14.99
CA SER A 170 1.86 5.37 16.06
C SER A 170 1.98 6.86 15.72
N ILE A 171 1.14 7.69 16.31
CA ILE A 171 1.14 9.14 16.06
C ILE A 171 2.43 9.79 16.57
N ALA A 172 3.04 9.22 17.61
CA ALA A 172 4.28 9.70 18.19
C ALA A 172 5.54 9.36 17.38
N GLU A 173 5.43 8.45 16.41
CA GLU A 173 6.51 8.02 15.51
C GLU A 173 6.62 8.89 14.27
#